data_863afb3529b9e99b10b913fa960c8ce7
#
_entry.id   863afb3529b9e99b10b913fa960c8ce7
#
_cell.length_a   1.000
_cell.length_b   1.000
_cell.length_c   1.000
_cell.angle_alpha   90.00
_cell.angle_beta   90.00
_cell.angle_gamma   90.00
#
_symmetry.space_group_name_H-M   'P 1'
#
loop_
_entity.id
_entity.type
_entity.pdbx_description
1 polymer ?
#
loop_
_entity_poly.entity_id
_entity_poly.type
_entity_poly.pdbx_seq_one_letter_code
_entity_poly.pdbx_strand_id
1 'polypeptide(L)'
;INYVIQDHANYPGTGGAVMNITPKYPKVLVLNGDMPLIQSSELEKFDIDATIVMSVLELESADGYGRVIIENGNVKKIVEQKDANAQELAITTANAGIYQFETKFLLENLAKLNNNNAQKEYYITDLIEMAIEQGLVLKPLAVNEENFKGVNSKVELADAEVIHQNRIKKEFLKAGVI
;
A
#
# COMPACT_ATOMS: atom_id res chain seq x y z
N ILE A 1 -10.17 0.96 19.72
CA ILE A 1 -8.95 1.32 18.97
C ILE A 1 -7.79 1.26 19.93
N ASN A 2 -6.73 0.57 19.52
CA ASN A 2 -5.46 0.54 20.24
C ASN A 2 -4.48 1.49 19.54
N TYR A 3 -3.69 2.21 20.31
CA TYR A 3 -2.66 3.10 19.80
C TYR A 3 -1.28 2.51 20.10
N VAL A 4 -0.42 2.52 19.11
CA VAL A 4 1.00 2.21 19.24
C VAL A 4 1.78 3.45 18.81
N ILE A 5 2.64 3.95 19.68
CA ILE A 5 3.49 5.10 19.36
C ILE A 5 4.73 4.55 18.67
N GLN A 6 5.00 5.04 17.46
CA GLN A 6 6.22 4.71 16.75
C GLN A 6 7.44 5.26 17.50
N ASP A 7 8.42 4.42 17.75
CA ASP A 7 9.74 4.87 18.18
C ASP A 7 10.54 5.41 16.98
N HIS A 8 10.19 6.64 16.59
CA HIS A 8 10.76 7.26 15.40
C HIS A 8 12.26 7.51 15.50
N ALA A 9 12.80 7.60 16.72
CA ALA A 9 14.24 7.80 16.94
C ALA A 9 15.06 6.55 16.59
N ASN A 10 14.54 5.36 16.89
CA ASN A 10 15.22 4.09 16.66
C ASN A 10 14.71 3.37 15.39
N TYR A 11 13.44 3.56 15.06
CA TYR A 11 12.76 2.89 13.93
C TYR A 11 12.01 3.90 13.05
N PRO A 12 12.72 4.80 12.32
CA PRO A 12 12.08 5.70 11.37
C PRO A 12 11.56 4.96 10.14
N GLY A 13 10.59 5.55 9.44
CA GLY A 13 10.02 5.02 8.20
C GLY A 13 8.81 4.11 8.37
N THR A 14 8.27 3.64 7.26
CA THR A 14 7.00 2.91 7.19
C THR A 14 7.07 1.52 7.83
N GLY A 15 8.19 0.82 7.71
CA GLY A 15 8.44 -0.45 8.41
C GLY A 15 8.54 -0.23 9.92
N GLY A 16 9.19 0.87 10.35
CA GLY A 16 9.29 1.24 11.76
C GLY A 16 7.94 1.50 12.42
N ALA A 17 6.98 2.04 11.67
CA ALA A 17 5.62 2.30 12.19
C ALA A 17 4.88 1.02 12.59
N VAL A 18 5.25 -0.14 12.06
CA VAL A 18 4.63 -1.44 12.36
C VAL A 18 5.48 -2.35 13.25
N MET A 19 6.67 -1.90 13.70
CA MET A 19 7.59 -2.72 14.51
C MET A 19 7.00 -3.23 15.84
N ASN A 20 6.17 -2.43 16.48
CA ASN A 20 5.69 -2.71 17.84
C ASN A 20 4.21 -3.13 17.88
N ILE A 21 3.65 -3.58 16.76
CA ILE A 21 2.26 -4.04 16.71
C ILE A 21 2.12 -5.46 17.27
N THR A 22 0.96 -5.75 17.85
CA THR A 22 0.57 -7.08 18.33
C THR A 22 -0.73 -7.51 17.68
N PRO A 23 -0.68 -8.00 16.43
CA PRO A 23 -1.88 -8.42 15.71
C PRO A 23 -2.56 -9.61 16.39
N LYS A 24 -3.91 -9.60 16.39
CA LYS A 24 -4.72 -10.68 16.98
C LYS A 24 -5.29 -11.66 15.95
N TYR A 25 -5.24 -11.30 14.71
CA TYR A 25 -5.83 -12.07 13.60
C TYR A 25 -4.75 -12.65 12.68
N PRO A 26 -5.04 -13.69 11.92
CA PRO A 26 -4.06 -14.36 11.06
C PRO A 26 -3.59 -13.49 9.88
N LYS A 27 -4.33 -12.44 9.54
CA LYS A 27 -4.00 -11.47 8.49
C LYS A 27 -4.02 -10.05 9.06
N VAL A 28 -3.12 -9.21 8.58
CA VAL A 28 -3.01 -7.78 8.93
C VAL A 28 -3.07 -6.96 7.66
N LEU A 29 -3.99 -5.99 7.63
CA LEU A 29 -4.05 -4.98 6.58
C LEU A 29 -3.36 -3.70 7.07
N VAL A 30 -2.36 -3.26 6.33
CA VAL A 30 -1.60 -2.03 6.60
C VAL A 30 -2.09 -0.95 5.65
N LEU A 31 -2.58 0.14 6.22
CA LEU A 31 -3.14 1.29 5.51
C LEU A 31 -2.32 2.54 5.82
N ASN A 32 -2.13 3.39 4.81
CA ASN A 32 -1.60 4.73 5.02
C ASN A 32 -2.69 5.65 5.58
N GLY A 33 -2.34 6.49 6.55
CA GLY A 33 -3.30 7.39 7.22
C GLY A 33 -3.73 8.60 6.40
N ASP A 34 -3.10 8.84 5.27
CA ASP A 34 -3.32 9.96 4.35
C ASP A 34 -4.21 9.63 3.14
N MET A 35 -4.91 8.50 3.14
CA MET A 35 -5.81 8.05 2.06
C MET A 35 -7.29 8.15 2.48
N PRO A 36 -7.91 9.34 2.50
CA PRO A 36 -9.23 9.56 3.10
C PRO A 36 -10.40 9.01 2.26
N LEU A 37 -10.17 8.65 1.00
CA LEU A 37 -11.23 8.25 0.07
C LEU A 37 -11.45 6.73 0.00
N ILE A 38 -10.67 5.93 0.71
CA ILE A 38 -10.81 4.47 0.74
C ILE A 38 -12.17 4.09 1.34
N GLN A 39 -12.84 3.15 0.69
CA GLN A 39 -14.12 2.60 1.13
C GLN A 39 -13.95 1.19 1.71
N SER A 40 -14.81 0.80 2.65
CA SER A 40 -14.77 -0.55 3.24
C SER A 40 -14.87 -1.66 2.19
N SER A 41 -15.69 -1.47 1.16
CA SER A 41 -15.82 -2.41 0.04
C SER A 41 -14.53 -2.63 -0.75
N GLU A 42 -13.60 -1.65 -0.74
CA GLU A 42 -12.27 -1.82 -1.34
C GLU A 42 -11.37 -2.67 -0.44
N LEU A 43 -11.49 -2.50 0.88
CA LEU A 43 -10.68 -3.25 1.85
C LEU A 43 -11.07 -4.72 1.90
N GLU A 44 -12.35 -5.05 1.70
CA GLU A 44 -12.85 -6.42 1.63
C GLU A 44 -12.22 -7.23 0.49
N LYS A 45 -11.81 -6.57 -0.60
CA LYS A 45 -11.14 -7.21 -1.73
C LYS A 45 -9.74 -7.77 -1.41
N PHE A 46 -9.13 -7.31 -0.30
CA PHE A 46 -7.83 -7.83 0.14
C PHE A 46 -7.91 -9.24 0.74
N ASP A 47 -9.10 -9.78 1.04
CA ASP A 47 -9.22 -11.15 1.57
C ASP A 47 -8.92 -12.21 0.50
N ILE A 48 -7.68 -12.23 0.07
CA ILE A 48 -7.11 -13.17 -0.88
C ILE A 48 -6.20 -14.14 -0.12
N ASP A 49 -6.18 -15.40 -0.53
CA ASP A 49 -5.27 -16.42 0.02
C ASP A 49 -3.88 -16.27 -0.59
N ALA A 50 -3.03 -15.53 0.12
CA ALA A 50 -1.65 -15.25 -0.25
C ALA A 50 -0.88 -14.78 0.99
N THR A 51 0.44 -14.97 0.98
CA THR A 51 1.33 -14.46 2.06
C THR A 51 1.29 -12.95 2.12
N ILE A 52 1.26 -12.30 0.96
CA ILE A 52 1.07 -10.85 0.83
C ILE A 52 0.08 -10.56 -0.29
N VAL A 53 -0.85 -9.64 -0.04
CA VAL A 53 -1.64 -8.98 -1.08
C VAL A 53 -1.21 -7.53 -1.14
N MET A 54 -0.84 -7.07 -2.32
CA MET A 54 -0.32 -5.73 -2.56
C MET A 54 -1.26 -4.96 -3.48
N SER A 55 -1.70 -3.77 -3.05
CA SER A 55 -2.45 -2.88 -3.93
C SER A 55 -1.58 -2.33 -5.06
N VAL A 56 -2.11 -2.36 -6.28
CA VAL A 56 -1.44 -1.81 -7.46
C VAL A 56 -2.39 -0.89 -8.22
N LEU A 57 -1.84 0.18 -8.77
CA LEU A 57 -2.51 1.09 -9.68
C LEU A 57 -2.14 0.73 -11.12
N GLU A 58 -3.11 0.77 -12.01
CA GLU A 58 -2.90 0.76 -13.45
C GLU A 58 -3.06 2.20 -13.96
N LEU A 59 -1.94 2.85 -14.27
CA LEU A 59 -1.88 4.26 -14.62
C LEU A 59 -1.67 4.47 -16.13
N GLU A 60 -2.04 5.63 -16.66
CA GLU A 60 -1.64 6.02 -18.02
C GLU A 60 -0.13 6.31 -18.08
N SER A 61 0.41 6.92 -17.03
CA SER A 61 1.84 7.10 -16.80
C SER A 61 2.14 6.84 -15.32
N ALA A 62 3.13 5.99 -15.04
CA ALA A 62 3.56 5.72 -13.67
C ALA A 62 4.73 6.63 -13.23
N ASP A 63 4.91 7.81 -13.85
CA ASP A 63 5.97 8.74 -13.49
C ASP A 63 5.86 9.17 -12.01
N GLY A 64 6.97 9.10 -11.32
CA GLY A 64 7.04 9.36 -9.88
C GLY A 64 6.77 8.17 -8.97
N TYR A 65 6.31 7.04 -9.51
CA TYR A 65 5.99 5.83 -8.75
C TYR A 65 7.04 4.73 -8.95
N GLY A 66 7.16 3.85 -7.96
CA GLY A 66 7.82 2.55 -8.13
C GLY A 66 6.99 1.64 -9.03
N ARG A 67 7.64 0.97 -9.98
CA ARG A 67 7.00 0.00 -10.91
C ARG A 67 6.84 -1.34 -10.25
N VAL A 68 5.68 -1.97 -10.46
CA VAL A 68 5.40 -3.32 -9.97
C VAL A 68 5.43 -4.28 -11.16
N ILE A 69 6.38 -5.19 -11.16
CA ILE A 69 6.52 -6.21 -12.19
C ILE A 69 5.68 -7.42 -11.78
N ILE A 70 4.73 -7.79 -12.63
CA ILE A 70 3.80 -8.89 -12.40
C ILE A 70 4.01 -9.96 -13.48
N GLU A 71 4.21 -11.21 -13.05
CA GLU A 71 4.33 -12.36 -13.93
C GLU A 71 3.46 -13.51 -13.42
N ASN A 72 2.70 -14.13 -14.33
CA ASN A 72 1.80 -15.24 -14.01
C ASN A 72 0.85 -14.92 -12.83
N GLY A 73 0.38 -13.66 -12.74
CA GLY A 73 -0.53 -13.21 -11.69
C GLY A 73 0.09 -13.10 -10.29
N ASN A 74 1.43 -12.99 -10.20
CA ASN A 74 2.15 -12.75 -8.95
C ASN A 74 3.10 -11.57 -9.10
N VAL A 75 3.30 -10.81 -8.02
CA VAL A 75 4.32 -9.77 -7.96
C VAL A 75 5.70 -10.43 -7.97
N LYS A 76 6.58 -9.98 -8.84
CA LYS A 76 7.95 -10.49 -9.01
C LYS A 76 9.02 -9.52 -8.55
N LYS A 77 8.75 -8.22 -8.67
CA LYS A 77 9.73 -7.19 -8.33
C LYS A 77 9.02 -5.85 -8.17
N ILE A 78 9.57 -5.01 -7.32
CA ILE A 78 9.29 -3.57 -7.30
C ILE A 78 10.57 -2.86 -7.70
N VAL A 79 10.47 -1.90 -8.60
CA VAL A 79 11.62 -1.12 -9.09
C VAL A 79 11.31 0.36 -8.94
N GLU A 80 12.10 1.05 -8.15
CA GLU A 80 11.98 2.50 -8.04
C GLU A 80 12.28 3.19 -9.37
N GLN A 81 11.61 4.29 -9.69
CA GLN A 81 11.76 4.98 -10.98
C GLN A 81 13.21 5.31 -11.32
N LYS A 82 14.00 5.75 -10.35
CA LYS A 82 15.41 6.14 -10.52
C LYS A 82 16.33 4.96 -10.84
N ASP A 83 15.91 3.73 -10.49
CA ASP A 83 16.69 2.51 -10.65
C ASP A 83 16.17 1.66 -11.83
N ALA A 84 15.06 2.08 -12.46
CA ALA A 84 14.40 1.37 -13.53
C ALA A 84 15.11 1.58 -14.88
N ASN A 85 15.30 0.49 -15.62
CA ASN A 85 15.75 0.53 -17.01
C ASN A 85 14.60 0.97 -17.96
N ALA A 86 14.91 1.15 -19.25
CA ALA A 86 13.93 1.64 -20.23
C ALA A 86 12.69 0.71 -20.38
N GLN A 87 12.86 -0.60 -20.23
CA GLN A 87 11.75 -1.57 -20.29
C GLN A 87 10.89 -1.50 -19.02
N GLU A 88 11.53 -1.38 -17.86
CA GLU A 88 10.84 -1.22 -16.57
C GLU A 88 10.11 0.12 -16.49
N LEU A 89 10.66 1.21 -17.03
CA LEU A 89 9.99 2.50 -17.11
C LEU A 89 8.70 2.49 -17.95
N ALA A 90 8.61 1.59 -18.94
CA ALA A 90 7.40 1.44 -19.75
C ALA A 90 6.26 0.72 -19.02
N ILE A 91 6.51 0.15 -17.86
CA ILE A 91 5.49 -0.51 -17.02
C ILE A 91 4.62 0.57 -16.37
N THR A 92 3.31 0.42 -16.51
CA THR A 92 2.31 1.36 -15.99
C THR A 92 1.70 0.93 -14.65
N THR A 93 2.01 -0.29 -14.20
CA THR A 93 1.58 -0.80 -12.90
C THR A 93 2.45 -0.24 -11.79
N ALA A 94 1.83 0.49 -10.86
CA ALA A 94 2.49 1.18 -9.77
C ALA A 94 2.07 0.66 -8.39
N ASN A 95 2.93 0.82 -7.39
CA ASN A 95 2.64 0.48 -6.00
C ASN A 95 1.66 1.51 -5.40
N ALA A 96 0.50 1.06 -4.93
CA ALA A 96 -0.48 1.91 -4.27
C ALA A 96 -0.29 2.04 -2.74
N GLY A 97 0.66 1.31 -2.16
CA GLY A 97 1.10 1.50 -0.78
C GLY A 97 0.22 0.86 0.31
N ILE A 98 -0.74 0.01 -0.05
CA ILE A 98 -1.55 -0.75 0.90
C ILE A 98 -1.26 -2.24 0.76
N TYR A 99 -1.09 -2.91 1.90
CA TYR A 99 -0.67 -4.30 1.93
C TYR A 99 -1.48 -5.10 2.94
N GLN A 100 -1.88 -6.30 2.56
CA GLN A 100 -2.27 -7.33 3.51
C GLN A 100 -1.10 -8.31 3.67
N PHE A 101 -0.76 -8.63 4.90
CA PHE A 101 0.25 -9.62 5.24
C PHE A 101 -0.38 -10.78 6.01
N GLU A 102 0.09 -12.00 5.81
CA GLU A 102 -0.03 -13.02 6.81
C GLU A 102 0.71 -12.58 8.08
N THR A 103 0.02 -12.59 9.22
CA THR A 103 0.58 -12.13 10.51
C THR A 103 1.86 -12.85 10.87
N LYS A 104 1.92 -14.15 10.61
CA LYS A 104 3.11 -14.97 10.89
C LYS A 104 4.31 -14.45 10.09
N PHE A 105 4.14 -14.31 8.76
CA PHE A 105 5.20 -13.77 7.90
C PHE A 105 5.65 -12.38 8.35
N LEU A 106 4.69 -11.49 8.62
CA LEU A 106 4.98 -10.11 9.05
C LEU A 106 5.86 -10.11 10.31
N LEU A 107 5.45 -10.80 11.37
CA LEU A 107 6.17 -10.81 12.65
C LEU A 107 7.56 -11.49 12.56
N GLU A 108 7.69 -12.56 11.77
CA GLU A 108 8.97 -13.25 11.58
C GLU A 108 10.00 -12.43 10.77
N ASN A 109 9.56 -11.47 9.97
CA ASN A 109 10.41 -10.70 9.09
C ASN A 109 10.58 -9.23 9.51
N LEU A 110 9.69 -8.65 10.32
CA LEU A 110 9.85 -7.29 10.84
C LEU A 110 11.20 -7.09 11.54
N ALA A 111 11.63 -8.04 12.36
CA ALA A 111 12.92 -7.97 13.07
C ALA A 111 14.15 -8.05 12.16
N LYS A 112 13.98 -8.43 10.89
CA LYS A 112 15.06 -8.54 9.89
C LYS A 112 15.19 -7.28 9.03
N LEU A 113 14.22 -6.37 9.11
CA LEU A 113 14.31 -5.08 8.43
C LEU A 113 15.56 -4.33 8.87
N ASN A 114 16.17 -3.62 7.95
CA ASN A 114 17.32 -2.77 8.23
C ASN A 114 17.10 -1.37 7.61
N ASN A 115 17.95 -0.43 7.96
CA ASN A 115 17.91 0.94 7.46
C ASN A 115 19.17 1.29 6.65
N ASN A 116 19.75 0.31 5.95
CA ASN A 116 20.94 0.48 5.13
C ASN A 116 20.62 1.11 3.77
N ASN A 117 19.82 2.17 3.76
CA ASN A 117 19.42 2.95 2.60
C ASN A 117 19.77 4.43 2.77
N ALA A 118 19.53 5.23 1.72
CA ALA A 118 19.92 6.63 1.68
C ALA A 118 19.20 7.50 2.75
N GLN A 119 17.95 7.15 3.09
CA GLN A 119 17.14 7.85 4.09
C GLN A 119 17.39 7.37 5.52
N LYS A 120 18.10 6.25 5.72
CA LYS A 120 18.27 5.61 7.03
C LYS A 120 16.94 5.21 7.69
N GLU A 121 15.97 4.78 6.89
CA GLU A 121 14.62 4.40 7.30
C GLU A 121 14.37 2.90 7.10
N TYR A 122 13.48 2.34 7.92
CA TYR A 122 12.97 0.98 7.74
C TYR A 122 11.78 1.02 6.79
N TYR A 123 11.89 0.37 5.63
CA TYR A 123 10.81 0.35 4.65
C TYR A 123 9.95 -0.90 4.76
N ILE A 124 8.64 -0.72 4.74
CA ILE A 124 7.70 -1.85 4.70
C ILE A 124 7.81 -2.61 3.37
N THR A 125 8.25 -1.95 2.30
CA THR A 125 8.48 -2.55 0.99
C THR A 125 9.61 -3.57 0.97
N ASP A 126 10.56 -3.50 1.91
CA ASP A 126 11.60 -4.52 2.05
C ASP A 126 11.01 -5.90 2.41
N LEU A 127 9.85 -5.94 3.09
CA LEU A 127 9.12 -7.19 3.33
C LEU A 127 8.62 -7.84 2.03
N ILE A 128 8.31 -7.03 1.01
CA ILE A 128 7.90 -7.52 -0.30
C ILE A 128 9.08 -8.26 -0.96
N GLU A 129 10.26 -7.63 -0.94
CA GLU A 129 11.49 -8.22 -1.48
C GLU A 129 11.86 -9.52 -0.75
N MET A 130 11.82 -9.51 0.58
CA MET A 130 12.06 -10.71 1.39
C MET A 130 11.10 -11.86 1.06
N ALA A 131 9.82 -11.57 0.81
CA ALA A 131 8.85 -12.58 0.43
C ALA A 131 9.12 -13.14 -0.98
N ILE A 132 9.53 -12.29 -1.93
CA ILE A 132 9.92 -12.70 -3.27
C ILE A 132 11.14 -13.61 -3.22
N GLU A 133 12.17 -13.24 -2.46
CA GLU A 133 13.39 -14.03 -2.27
C GLU A 133 13.12 -15.41 -1.64
N GLN A 134 12.12 -15.48 -0.74
CA GLN A 134 11.68 -16.72 -0.12
C GLN A 134 10.77 -17.56 -1.04
N GLY A 135 10.43 -17.08 -2.23
CA GLY A 135 9.55 -17.77 -3.18
C GLY A 135 8.10 -17.85 -2.73
N LEU A 136 7.68 -16.93 -1.84
CA LEU A 136 6.32 -16.91 -1.31
C LEU A 136 5.31 -16.30 -2.32
N VAL A 137 4.01 -16.50 -2.06
CA VAL A 137 2.95 -16.05 -2.95
C VAL A 137 2.60 -14.60 -2.64
N LEU A 138 2.83 -13.71 -3.60
CA LEU A 138 2.47 -12.29 -3.56
C LEU A 138 1.46 -12.00 -4.65
N LYS A 139 0.24 -11.64 -4.27
CA LYS A 139 -0.83 -11.31 -5.21
C LYS A 139 -0.97 -9.80 -5.38
N PRO A 140 -0.96 -9.30 -6.62
CA PRO A 140 -1.36 -7.94 -6.91
C PRO A 140 -2.89 -7.84 -6.82
N LEU A 141 -3.38 -6.74 -6.24
CA LEU A 141 -4.78 -6.35 -6.25
C LEU A 141 -4.89 -5.00 -6.95
N ALA A 142 -5.45 -4.99 -8.15
CA ALA A 142 -5.72 -3.75 -8.87
C ALA A 142 -6.80 -2.93 -8.12
N VAL A 143 -6.50 -1.66 -7.86
CA VAL A 143 -7.36 -0.75 -7.11
C VAL A 143 -7.66 0.50 -7.93
N ASN A 144 -8.72 1.21 -7.54
CA ASN A 144 -9.11 2.45 -8.19
C ASN A 144 -8.22 3.60 -7.73
N GLU A 145 -7.61 4.33 -8.66
CA GLU A 145 -6.70 5.43 -8.39
C GLU A 145 -7.33 6.51 -7.50
N GLU A 146 -8.57 6.95 -7.81
CA GLU A 146 -9.26 7.97 -7.04
C GLU A 146 -9.46 7.58 -5.57
N ASN A 147 -9.77 6.29 -5.31
CA ASN A 147 -10.01 5.78 -3.97
C ASN A 147 -8.73 5.65 -3.14
N PHE A 148 -7.61 5.38 -3.81
CA PHE A 148 -6.31 5.08 -3.18
C PHE A 148 -5.32 6.25 -3.30
N LYS A 149 -5.77 7.42 -3.70
CA LYS A 149 -4.94 8.61 -3.76
C LYS A 149 -4.62 9.12 -2.36
N GLY A 150 -3.33 9.27 -2.06
CA GLY A 150 -2.85 9.93 -0.85
C GLY A 150 -3.03 11.45 -0.92
N VAL A 151 -3.15 12.10 0.23
CA VAL A 151 -3.29 13.55 0.40
C VAL A 151 -2.05 14.10 1.09
N ASN A 152 -1.19 14.80 0.34
CA ASN A 152 0.07 15.37 0.82
C ASN A 152 0.05 16.91 0.90
N SER A 153 -1.01 17.53 0.37
CA SER A 153 -1.15 18.98 0.33
C SER A 153 -2.57 19.44 0.64
N LYS A 154 -2.74 20.73 0.98
CA LYS A 154 -4.06 21.33 1.18
C LYS A 154 -4.90 21.35 -0.10
N VAL A 155 -4.28 21.40 -1.26
CA VAL A 155 -4.97 21.34 -2.56
C VAL A 155 -5.56 19.95 -2.76
N GLU A 156 -4.75 18.91 -2.57
CA GLU A 156 -5.22 17.53 -2.67
C GLU A 156 -6.30 17.19 -1.63
N LEU A 157 -6.23 17.78 -0.43
CA LEU A 157 -7.27 17.65 0.58
C LEU A 157 -8.59 18.26 0.11
N ALA A 158 -8.55 19.45 -0.51
CA ALA A 158 -9.74 20.10 -1.06
C ALA A 158 -10.35 19.27 -2.22
N ASP A 159 -9.51 18.70 -3.09
CA ASP A 159 -9.95 17.81 -4.17
C ASP A 159 -10.63 16.55 -3.60
N ALA A 160 -10.02 15.92 -2.60
CA ALA A 160 -10.58 14.76 -1.91
C ALA A 160 -11.94 15.07 -1.24
N GLU A 161 -12.08 16.27 -0.64
CA GLU A 161 -13.36 16.73 -0.08
C GLU A 161 -14.45 16.83 -1.15
N VAL A 162 -14.15 17.41 -2.31
CA VAL A 162 -15.10 17.51 -3.43
C VAL A 162 -15.56 16.12 -3.89
N ILE A 163 -14.64 15.18 -4.03
CA ILE A 163 -14.96 13.80 -4.40
C ILE A 163 -15.87 13.17 -3.35
N HIS A 164 -15.54 13.29 -2.07
CA HIS A 164 -16.34 12.74 -0.97
C HIS A 164 -17.75 13.33 -0.92
N GLN A 165 -17.88 14.65 -1.03
CA GLN A 165 -19.16 15.35 -1.08
C GLN A 165 -20.03 14.89 -2.27
N ASN A 166 -19.42 14.69 -3.43
CA ASN A 166 -20.13 14.21 -4.62
C ASN A 166 -20.63 12.76 -4.43
N ARG A 167 -19.88 11.91 -3.75
CA ARG A 167 -20.31 10.54 -3.39
C ARG A 167 -21.54 10.58 -2.50
N ILE A 168 -21.52 11.39 -1.42
CA ILE A 168 -22.65 11.56 -0.51
C ILE A 168 -23.88 12.06 -1.26
N LYS A 169 -23.75 13.11 -2.08
CA LYS A 169 -24.85 13.65 -2.89
C LYS A 169 -25.45 12.57 -3.82
N LYS A 170 -24.58 11.77 -4.46
CA LYS A 170 -25.03 10.70 -5.37
C LYS A 170 -25.83 9.61 -4.62
N GLU A 171 -25.44 9.29 -3.40
CA GLU A 171 -26.17 8.34 -2.57
C GLU A 171 -27.56 8.86 -2.19
N PHE A 172 -27.66 10.12 -1.76
CA PHE A 172 -28.95 10.75 -1.48
C PHE A 172 -29.87 10.81 -2.72
N LEU A 173 -29.33 11.18 -3.88
CA LEU A 173 -30.09 11.18 -5.13
C LEU A 173 -30.60 9.79 -5.49
N LYS A 174 -29.78 8.74 -5.33
CA LYS A 174 -30.22 7.37 -5.53
C LYS A 174 -31.32 6.93 -4.55
N ALA A 175 -31.30 7.46 -3.34
CA ALA A 175 -32.33 7.23 -2.33
C ALA A 175 -33.62 8.08 -2.55
N GLY A 176 -33.67 8.87 -3.65
CA GLY A 176 -34.84 9.69 -3.97
C GLY A 176 -34.91 11.02 -3.22
N VAL A 177 -33.85 11.44 -2.56
CA VAL A 177 -33.76 12.77 -1.94
C VAL A 177 -33.35 13.79 -3.01
N ILE A 178 -34.10 14.85 -3.14
CA ILE A 178 -33.87 15.95 -4.11
C ILE A 178 -33.36 17.18 -3.35
#